data_fbdfb82d31d4a2c7e597c46e65214b44
#
_entry.id   fbdfb82d31d4a2c7e597c46e65214b44
#
_cell.length_a   1.000
_cell.length_b   1.000
_cell.length_c   1.000
_cell.angle_alpha   90.00
_cell.angle_beta   90.00
_cell.angle_gamma   90.00
#
_symmetry.space_group_name_H-M   'P 1'
#
loop_
_entity.id
_entity.type
_entity.pdbx_description
1 polymer ?
#
loop_
_entity_poly.entity_id
_entity_poly.type
_entity_poly.pdbx_seq_one_letter_code
_entity_poly.pdbx_strand_id
1 'polypeptide(L)'
;MLLEYAGERMLSHVAEEEGDNQATQIAAELMAKLYDVSPEPLPSALLPIRNRFEALFQKARDEQSEGYRNDYLEGAIVADQLMSSALELRGLHGDLHHENIMLSGRGWLVIDPVGLVGEAGFGAANMFYDPVERDDLCLDSERIALMADALRVVLIVLCKQ
;
A
#
# COMPACT_ATOMS: atom_id res chain seq x y z
N MET A 1 -5.22 25.11 8.82
CA MET A 1 -4.04 24.47 8.20
C MET A 1 -4.02 24.88 6.74
N LEU A 2 -2.90 25.32 6.22
CA LEU A 2 -2.72 25.57 4.79
C LEU A 2 -2.06 24.35 4.19
N LEU A 3 -2.65 23.79 3.11
CA LEU A 3 -2.09 22.70 2.35
C LEU A 3 -1.57 23.22 1.02
N GLU A 4 -0.53 22.59 0.50
CA GLU A 4 -0.05 22.84 -0.85
C GLU A 4 -1.09 22.33 -1.86
N TYR A 5 -1.26 23.07 -2.96
CA TYR A 5 -2.07 22.59 -4.07
C TYR A 5 -1.31 21.49 -4.82
N ALA A 6 -1.85 20.27 -4.76
CA ALA A 6 -1.20 19.10 -5.33
C ALA A 6 -1.46 18.91 -6.85
N GLY A 7 -2.26 19.77 -7.47
CA GLY A 7 -2.65 19.64 -8.87
C GLY A 7 -4.04 19.00 -9.05
N GLU A 8 -4.40 18.70 -10.29
CA GLU A 8 -5.69 18.11 -10.65
C GLU A 8 -5.54 16.74 -11.33
N ARG A 9 -4.33 16.40 -11.81
CA ARG A 9 -4.07 15.11 -12.48
C ARG A 9 -3.67 14.07 -11.48
N MET A 10 -4.49 13.03 -11.36
CA MET A 10 -4.26 11.88 -10.51
C MET A 10 -3.56 10.76 -11.30
N LEU A 11 -2.99 9.81 -10.60
CA LEU A 11 -2.37 8.63 -11.22
C LEU A 11 -3.41 7.75 -11.92
N SER A 12 -4.66 7.75 -11.47
CA SER A 12 -5.78 7.08 -12.15
C SER A 12 -5.95 7.56 -13.59
N HIS A 13 -5.79 8.86 -13.87
CA HIS A 13 -5.82 9.38 -15.24
C HIS A 13 -4.68 8.84 -16.10
N VAL A 14 -3.50 8.60 -15.53
CA VAL A 14 -2.38 7.96 -16.25
C VAL A 14 -2.71 6.50 -16.58
N ALA A 15 -3.29 5.77 -15.63
CA ALA A 15 -3.70 4.39 -15.85
C ALA A 15 -4.72 4.27 -17.00
N GLU A 16 -5.64 5.21 -17.11
CA GLU A 16 -6.65 5.26 -18.17
C GLU A 16 -6.09 5.71 -19.53
N GLU A 17 -5.25 6.74 -19.55
CA GLU A 17 -4.78 7.40 -20.78
C GLU A 17 -3.51 6.77 -21.36
N GLU A 18 -2.59 6.36 -20.50
CA GLU A 18 -1.24 5.90 -20.85
C GLU A 18 -1.01 4.41 -20.55
N GLY A 19 -1.89 3.82 -19.72
CA GLY A 19 -1.89 2.42 -19.35
C GLY A 19 -1.41 2.14 -17.92
N ASP A 20 -1.89 1.05 -17.38
CA ASP A 20 -1.64 0.62 -15.98
C ASP A 20 -0.15 0.39 -15.68
N ASN A 21 0.63 -0.11 -16.63
CA ASN A 21 2.07 -0.29 -16.45
C ASN A 21 2.82 1.03 -16.19
N GLN A 22 2.41 2.11 -16.89
CA GLN A 22 3.02 3.43 -16.67
C GLN A 22 2.66 3.96 -15.28
N ALA A 23 1.41 3.81 -14.87
CA ALA A 23 0.96 4.19 -13.52
C ALA A 23 1.72 3.39 -12.44
N THR A 24 1.89 2.10 -12.63
CA THR A 24 2.65 1.22 -11.72
C THR A 24 4.11 1.68 -11.57
N GLN A 25 4.79 2.07 -12.66
CA GLN A 25 6.17 2.57 -12.60
C GLN A 25 6.26 3.87 -11.79
N ILE A 26 5.35 4.80 -12.01
CA ILE A 26 5.30 6.07 -11.26
C ILE A 26 5.07 5.79 -9.76
N ALA A 27 4.14 4.91 -9.43
CA ALA A 27 3.87 4.52 -8.04
C ALA A 27 5.11 3.89 -7.38
N ALA A 28 5.79 2.97 -8.07
CA ALA A 28 7.00 2.33 -7.58
C ALA A 28 8.13 3.35 -7.30
N GLU A 29 8.35 4.30 -8.20
CA GLU A 29 9.35 5.36 -8.00
C GLU A 29 9.02 6.27 -6.80
N LEU A 30 7.73 6.58 -6.60
CA LEU A 30 7.30 7.38 -5.46
C LEU A 30 7.46 6.63 -4.14
N MET A 31 7.10 5.35 -4.11
CA MET A 31 7.30 4.50 -2.94
C MET A 31 8.78 4.39 -2.57
N ALA A 32 9.67 4.23 -3.56
CA ALA A 32 11.11 4.24 -3.33
C ALA A 32 11.55 5.52 -2.62
N LYS A 33 11.13 6.68 -3.13
CA LYS A 33 11.47 7.99 -2.52
C LYS A 33 10.87 8.15 -1.12
N LEU A 34 9.62 7.70 -0.92
CA LEU A 34 8.91 7.80 0.36
C LEU A 34 9.63 7.01 1.46
N TYR A 35 10.11 5.82 1.13
CA TYR A 35 10.74 4.94 2.11
C TYR A 35 12.24 5.21 2.31
N ASP A 36 12.93 5.77 1.32
CA ASP A 36 14.33 6.16 1.42
C ASP A 36 14.56 7.25 2.49
N VAL A 37 13.57 8.12 2.69
CA VAL A 37 13.62 9.22 3.67
C VAL A 37 12.96 8.90 5.02
N SER A 38 12.76 7.63 5.34
CA SER A 38 12.14 7.23 6.61
C SER A 38 13.00 7.71 7.79
N PRO A 39 12.45 8.52 8.71
CA PRO A 39 13.24 9.05 9.82
C PRO A 39 13.57 7.97 10.84
N GLU A 40 14.74 8.09 11.46
CA GLU A 40 15.14 7.28 12.62
C GLU A 40 15.38 8.18 13.84
N PRO A 41 14.69 7.99 14.98
CA PRO A 41 13.63 6.99 15.21
C PRO A 41 12.32 7.36 14.50
N LEU A 42 11.49 6.36 14.24
CA LEU A 42 10.16 6.57 13.67
C LEU A 42 9.29 7.46 14.58
N PRO A 43 8.47 8.36 14.02
CA PRO A 43 7.58 9.21 14.80
C PRO A 43 6.62 8.40 15.68
N SER A 44 6.53 8.75 16.96
CA SER A 44 5.66 8.05 17.91
C SER A 44 4.15 8.20 17.65
N ALA A 45 3.77 9.11 16.75
CA ALA A 45 2.38 9.31 16.34
C ALA A 45 1.89 8.26 15.34
N LEU A 46 2.80 7.49 14.71
CA LEU A 46 2.42 6.44 13.77
C LEU A 46 1.73 5.29 14.51
N LEU A 47 0.65 4.79 13.92
CA LEU A 47 -0.10 3.65 14.45
C LEU A 47 0.48 2.33 13.93
N PRO A 48 0.59 1.28 14.76
CA PRO A 48 0.95 -0.05 14.27
C PRO A 48 -0.01 -0.51 13.16
N ILE A 49 0.53 -1.10 12.08
CA ILE A 49 -0.28 -1.64 10.99
C ILE A 49 -1.34 -2.63 11.47
N ARG A 50 -1.07 -3.35 12.55
CA ARG A 50 -2.02 -4.29 13.18
C ARG A 50 -3.36 -3.63 13.53
N ASN A 51 -3.36 -2.34 13.86
CA ASN A 51 -4.59 -1.59 14.17
C ASN A 51 -5.50 -1.49 12.93
N ARG A 52 -4.94 -1.44 11.72
CA ARG A 52 -5.70 -1.45 10.46
C ARG A 52 -6.45 -2.76 10.26
N PHE A 53 -5.92 -3.87 10.79
CA PHE A 53 -6.47 -5.21 10.66
C PHE A 53 -7.33 -5.66 11.85
N GLU A 54 -7.56 -4.79 12.85
CA GLU A 54 -8.31 -5.18 14.07
C GLU A 54 -9.72 -5.68 13.75
N ALA A 55 -10.42 -5.07 12.79
CA ALA A 55 -11.75 -5.51 12.36
C ALA A 55 -11.71 -6.92 11.74
N LEU A 56 -10.69 -7.23 10.94
CA LEU A 56 -10.46 -8.57 10.38
C LEU A 56 -10.24 -9.60 11.50
N PHE A 57 -9.34 -9.30 12.43
CA PHE A 57 -9.04 -10.19 13.55
C PHE A 57 -10.28 -10.42 14.45
N GLN A 58 -11.08 -9.37 14.70
CA GLN A 58 -12.31 -9.50 15.48
C GLN A 58 -13.32 -10.39 14.75
N LYS A 59 -13.55 -10.13 13.46
CA LYS A 59 -14.48 -10.92 12.64
C LYS A 59 -14.07 -12.39 12.57
N ALA A 60 -12.77 -12.67 12.39
CA ALA A 60 -12.26 -14.03 12.39
C ALA A 60 -12.49 -14.76 13.73
N ARG A 61 -12.31 -14.07 14.87
CA ARG A 61 -12.60 -14.63 16.21
C ARG A 61 -14.08 -14.96 16.39
N ASP A 62 -14.96 -14.04 15.99
CA ASP A 62 -16.41 -14.20 16.14
C ASP A 62 -16.89 -15.42 15.34
N GLU A 63 -16.48 -15.53 14.08
CA GLU A 63 -16.91 -16.64 13.22
C GLU A 63 -16.27 -17.98 13.60
N GLN A 64 -15.03 -17.99 14.10
CA GLN A 64 -14.42 -19.19 14.64
C GLN A 64 -15.20 -19.72 15.86
N SER A 65 -15.71 -18.83 16.71
CA SER A 65 -16.52 -19.21 17.89
C SER A 65 -17.85 -19.84 17.49
N GLU A 66 -18.39 -19.51 16.32
CA GLU A 66 -19.62 -20.06 15.74
C GLU A 66 -19.38 -21.34 14.93
N GLY A 67 -18.11 -21.78 14.80
CA GLY A 67 -17.74 -23.01 14.10
C GLY A 67 -17.66 -22.88 12.57
N TYR A 68 -17.69 -21.65 12.05
CA TYR A 68 -17.50 -21.40 10.61
C TYR A 68 -16.01 -21.35 10.25
N ARG A 69 -15.68 -21.98 9.12
CA ARG A 69 -14.39 -21.79 8.46
C ARG A 69 -14.63 -20.98 7.19
N ASN A 70 -14.02 -19.81 7.12
CA ASN A 70 -14.25 -18.87 6.03
C ASN A 70 -13.02 -18.02 5.73
N ASP A 71 -13.14 -17.17 4.72
CA ASP A 71 -12.09 -16.32 4.19
C ASP A 71 -11.52 -15.33 5.23
N TYR A 72 -12.32 -14.89 6.23
CA TYR A 72 -11.85 -13.99 7.28
C TYR A 72 -10.84 -14.68 8.20
N LEU A 73 -11.06 -15.94 8.54
CA LEU A 73 -10.12 -16.71 9.36
C LEU A 73 -8.80 -16.96 8.60
N GLU A 74 -8.90 -17.33 7.33
CA GLU A 74 -7.72 -17.53 6.48
C GLU A 74 -6.96 -16.22 6.27
N GLY A 75 -7.68 -15.12 5.98
CA GLY A 75 -7.10 -13.78 5.88
C GLY A 75 -6.41 -13.32 7.16
N ALA A 76 -7.00 -13.58 8.33
CA ALA A 76 -6.42 -13.23 9.62
C ALA A 76 -5.12 -14.03 9.89
N ILE A 77 -5.09 -15.31 9.54
CA ILE A 77 -3.88 -16.15 9.67
C ILE A 77 -2.76 -15.60 8.79
N VAL A 78 -3.04 -15.31 7.52
CA VAL A 78 -2.06 -14.75 6.58
C VAL A 78 -1.55 -13.38 7.07
N ALA A 79 -2.45 -12.50 7.50
CA ALA A 79 -2.09 -11.17 8.01
C ALA A 79 -1.18 -11.29 9.26
N ASP A 80 -1.51 -12.17 10.20
CA ASP A 80 -0.70 -12.38 11.40
C ASP A 80 0.68 -12.96 11.07
N GLN A 81 0.77 -13.90 10.14
CA GLN A 81 2.04 -14.47 9.66
C GLN A 81 2.92 -13.39 9.01
N LEU A 82 2.37 -12.58 8.12
CA LEU A 82 3.10 -11.50 7.45
C LEU A 82 3.60 -10.46 8.46
N MET A 83 2.77 -10.03 9.40
CA MET A 83 3.17 -9.07 10.43
C MET A 83 4.23 -9.65 11.38
N SER A 84 4.15 -10.94 11.70
CA SER A 84 5.12 -11.60 12.59
C SER A 84 6.46 -11.89 11.91
N SER A 85 6.49 -11.97 10.58
CA SER A 85 7.70 -12.17 9.79
C SER A 85 8.39 -10.88 9.37
N ALA A 86 7.84 -9.71 9.71
CA ALA A 86 8.41 -8.42 9.37
C ALA A 86 9.83 -8.27 9.94
N LEU A 87 10.80 -8.01 9.06
CA LEU A 87 12.21 -7.86 9.44
C LEU A 87 12.57 -6.40 9.74
N GLU A 88 11.91 -5.48 9.06
CA GLU A 88 12.18 -4.06 9.16
C GLU A 88 10.88 -3.26 9.17
N LEU A 89 10.72 -2.39 10.16
CA LEU A 89 9.55 -1.54 10.28
C LEU A 89 9.87 -0.14 9.73
N ARG A 90 8.95 0.37 8.91
CA ARG A 90 9.03 1.71 8.31
C ARG A 90 7.76 2.50 8.53
N GLY A 91 7.85 3.82 8.40
CA GLY A 91 6.67 4.67 8.28
C GLY A 91 5.99 4.40 6.95
N LEU A 92 4.71 4.07 7.01
CA LEU A 92 3.91 3.78 5.83
C LEU A 92 2.88 4.88 5.61
N HIS A 93 2.60 5.20 4.34
CA HIS A 93 1.46 6.03 3.98
C HIS A 93 0.15 5.44 4.53
N GLY A 94 -0.04 4.15 4.36
CA GLY A 94 -1.16 3.39 4.92
C GLY A 94 -2.42 3.38 4.07
N ASP A 95 -2.48 4.22 3.02
CA ASP A 95 -3.59 4.29 2.08
C ASP A 95 -3.13 4.74 0.69
N LEU A 96 -2.03 4.17 0.21
CA LEU A 96 -1.47 4.53 -1.09
C LEU A 96 -2.25 3.83 -2.21
N HIS A 97 -2.92 4.62 -3.05
CA HIS A 97 -3.64 4.18 -4.24
C HIS A 97 -3.62 5.29 -5.31
N HIS A 98 -4.15 5.02 -6.50
CA HIS A 98 -4.04 5.91 -7.66
C HIS A 98 -4.57 7.32 -7.44
N GLU A 99 -5.60 7.50 -6.63
CA GLU A 99 -6.20 8.82 -6.36
C GLU A 99 -5.43 9.61 -5.29
N ASN A 100 -4.60 8.96 -4.47
CA ASN A 100 -3.72 9.59 -3.51
C ASN A 100 -2.33 9.92 -4.09
N ILE A 101 -2.17 9.81 -5.40
CA ILE A 101 -0.96 10.17 -6.14
C ILE A 101 -1.33 11.23 -7.18
N MET A 102 -0.81 12.45 -7.03
CA MET A 102 -1.18 13.61 -7.84
C MET A 102 0.03 14.28 -8.48
N LEU A 103 -0.14 14.76 -9.70
CA LEU A 103 0.87 15.51 -10.44
C LEU A 103 0.79 16.99 -10.10
N SER A 104 1.80 17.50 -9.41
CA SER A 104 1.99 18.91 -9.07
C SER A 104 3.01 19.59 -9.97
N GLY A 105 3.21 20.88 -9.80
CA GLY A 105 4.30 21.63 -10.44
C GLY A 105 5.71 21.16 -10.04
N ARG A 106 5.85 20.36 -8.97
CA ARG A 106 7.11 19.76 -8.50
C ARG A 106 7.28 18.29 -8.88
N GLY A 107 6.36 17.75 -9.68
CA GLY A 107 6.28 16.34 -10.02
C GLY A 107 5.21 15.60 -9.23
N TRP A 108 5.26 14.29 -9.28
CA TRP A 108 4.30 13.42 -8.58
C TRP A 108 4.47 13.52 -7.08
N LEU A 109 3.36 13.68 -6.35
CA LEU A 109 3.27 13.75 -4.89
C LEU A 109 2.28 12.72 -4.37
N VAL A 110 2.52 12.23 -3.17
CA VAL A 110 1.54 11.46 -2.39
C VAL A 110 0.83 12.40 -1.42
N ILE A 111 -0.48 12.19 -1.25
CA ILE A 111 -1.35 13.00 -0.39
C ILE A 111 -2.16 12.09 0.54
N ASP A 112 -2.72 12.66 1.59
CA ASP A 112 -3.67 12.03 2.52
C ASP A 112 -3.13 10.76 3.24
N PRO A 113 -1.97 10.83 3.90
CA PRO A 113 -1.42 9.69 4.61
C PRO A 113 -2.22 9.37 5.88
N VAL A 114 -2.53 8.08 6.10
CA VAL A 114 -3.05 7.59 7.38
C VAL A 114 -1.96 7.58 8.46
N GLY A 115 -0.72 7.31 8.07
CA GLY A 115 0.41 7.29 9.00
C GLY A 115 0.48 6.03 9.84
N LEU A 116 0.95 4.93 9.25
CA LEU A 116 1.13 3.65 9.93
C LEU A 116 2.61 3.32 10.10
N VAL A 117 2.90 2.36 10.97
CA VAL A 117 4.20 1.69 11.05
C VAL A 117 4.03 0.20 10.79
N GLY A 118 4.85 -0.33 9.88
CA GLY A 118 4.81 -1.72 9.47
C GLY A 118 5.92 -2.06 8.49
N GLU A 119 5.89 -3.25 7.95
CA GLU A 119 6.80 -3.69 6.89
C GLU A 119 6.41 -3.02 5.57
N ALA A 120 7.41 -2.59 4.80
CA ALA A 120 7.22 -1.76 3.60
C ALA A 120 6.27 -2.37 2.54
N GLY A 121 6.24 -3.70 2.42
CA GLY A 121 5.35 -4.41 1.50
C GLY A 121 3.87 -4.12 1.71
N PHE A 122 3.44 -3.84 2.93
CA PHE A 122 2.07 -3.44 3.21
C PHE A 122 1.69 -2.09 2.57
N GLY A 123 2.66 -1.21 2.37
CA GLY A 123 2.39 0.08 1.75
C GLY A 123 1.94 -0.01 0.29
N ALA A 124 2.27 -1.12 -0.38
CA ALA A 124 1.90 -1.38 -1.77
C ALA A 124 0.55 -2.10 -1.92
N ALA A 125 -0.02 -2.64 -0.84
CA ALA A 125 -1.15 -3.57 -0.93
C ALA A 125 -2.36 -3.00 -1.68
N ASN A 126 -2.70 -1.72 -1.45
CA ASN A 126 -3.84 -1.08 -2.10
C ASN A 126 -3.70 -0.99 -3.62
N MET A 127 -2.49 -0.88 -4.15
CA MET A 127 -2.25 -0.79 -5.59
C MET A 127 -2.73 -2.02 -6.37
N PHE A 128 -2.78 -3.20 -5.73
CA PHE A 128 -3.17 -4.44 -6.39
C PHE A 128 -4.67 -4.55 -6.69
N TYR A 129 -5.52 -3.89 -5.90
CA TYR A 129 -6.97 -3.88 -6.11
C TYR A 129 -7.51 -2.49 -6.48
N ASP A 130 -6.65 -1.62 -6.90
CA ASP A 130 -6.98 -0.30 -7.45
C ASP A 130 -6.57 -0.26 -8.94
N PRO A 131 -7.33 0.40 -9.83
CA PRO A 131 -8.53 1.22 -9.56
C PRO A 131 -9.75 0.39 -9.14
N VAL A 132 -10.50 0.89 -8.17
CA VAL A 132 -11.75 0.26 -7.69
C VAL A 132 -12.73 0.07 -8.85
N GLU A 133 -13.52 -1.02 -8.83
CA GLU A 133 -14.49 -1.41 -9.88
C GLU A 133 -13.87 -1.85 -11.21
N ARG A 134 -12.55 -2.12 -11.24
CA ARG A 134 -11.84 -2.66 -12.40
C ARG A 134 -11.34 -4.08 -12.14
N ASP A 135 -12.28 -4.98 -11.82
CA ASP A 135 -11.98 -6.41 -11.58
C ASP A 135 -11.27 -7.05 -12.78
N ASP A 136 -11.53 -6.58 -13.99
CA ASP A 136 -10.84 -6.99 -15.21
C ASP A 136 -9.33 -6.74 -15.16
N LEU A 137 -8.90 -5.68 -14.49
CA LEU A 137 -7.48 -5.38 -14.23
C LEU A 137 -6.99 -6.01 -12.92
N CYS A 138 -7.72 -5.82 -11.84
CA CYS A 138 -7.27 -6.20 -10.51
C CYS A 138 -7.13 -7.73 -10.32
N LEU A 139 -7.86 -8.53 -11.10
CA LEU A 139 -7.78 -9.99 -11.10
C LEU A 139 -6.92 -10.55 -12.23
N ASP A 140 -6.34 -9.72 -13.09
CA ASP A 140 -5.45 -10.17 -14.16
C ASP A 140 -4.10 -10.63 -13.59
N SER A 141 -3.76 -11.89 -13.84
CA SER A 141 -2.56 -12.51 -13.28
C SER A 141 -1.25 -11.95 -13.86
N GLU A 142 -1.25 -11.49 -15.10
CA GLU A 142 -0.08 -10.89 -15.73
C GLU A 142 0.17 -9.50 -15.13
N ARG A 143 -0.88 -8.70 -14.96
CA ARG A 143 -0.82 -7.42 -14.25
C ARG A 143 -0.28 -7.58 -12.83
N ILE A 144 -0.83 -8.52 -12.08
CA ILE A 144 -0.39 -8.79 -10.69
C ILE A 144 1.11 -9.12 -10.65
N ALA A 145 1.57 -9.97 -11.57
CA ALA A 145 2.98 -10.35 -11.65
C ALA A 145 3.88 -9.15 -12.00
N LEU A 146 3.52 -8.34 -12.99
CA LEU A 146 4.26 -7.14 -13.40
C LEU A 146 4.32 -6.10 -12.28
N MET A 147 3.21 -5.87 -11.60
CA MET A 147 3.15 -4.95 -10.45
C MET A 147 4.00 -5.46 -9.29
N ALA A 148 3.91 -6.75 -8.97
CA ALA A 148 4.73 -7.36 -7.93
C ALA A 148 6.23 -7.24 -8.24
N ASP A 149 6.64 -7.42 -9.48
CA ASP A 149 8.03 -7.24 -9.90
C ASP A 149 8.50 -5.79 -9.80
N ALA A 150 7.69 -4.83 -10.24
CA ALA A 150 8.01 -3.40 -10.15
C ALA A 150 8.17 -2.96 -8.68
N LEU A 151 7.25 -3.35 -7.81
CA LEU A 151 7.27 -3.00 -6.39
C LEU A 151 8.34 -3.78 -5.61
N ARG A 152 8.64 -5.03 -5.98
CA ARG A 152 9.71 -5.83 -5.37
C ARG A 152 11.08 -5.19 -5.54
N VAL A 153 11.37 -4.59 -6.69
CA VAL A 153 12.64 -3.89 -6.93
C VAL A 153 12.82 -2.76 -5.92
N VAL A 154 11.77 -1.99 -5.66
CA VAL A 154 11.77 -0.92 -4.64
C VAL A 154 12.08 -1.48 -3.26
N LEU A 155 11.40 -2.55 -2.85
CA LEU A 155 11.53 -3.15 -1.52
C LEU A 155 12.93 -3.78 -1.31
N ILE A 156 13.50 -4.42 -2.34
CA ILE A 156 14.86 -5.02 -2.26
C ILE A 156 15.95 -3.95 -2.16
N VAL A 157 15.80 -2.82 -2.85
CA VAL A 157 16.79 -1.71 -2.77
C VAL A 157 16.84 -1.15 -1.36
N LEU A 158 15.68 -1.04 -0.70
CA LEU A 158 15.57 -0.52 0.66
C LEU A 158 16.17 -1.46 1.73
N CYS A 159 16.10 -2.78 1.53
CA CYS A 159 16.68 -3.75 2.46
C CYS A 159 18.22 -3.87 2.40
N LYS A 160 18.90 -3.15 1.51
CA LYS A 160 20.35 -3.22 1.32
C LYS A 160 21.10 -1.98 1.84
N GLN A 161 20.40 -1.01 2.40
CA GLN A 161 21.00 0.17 3.04
C GLN A 161 21.03 0.02 4.56
#